data_96ff806926bd9b47a4651b5dfd34a431
#
_entry.id   96ff806926bd9b47a4651b5dfd34a431
#
_cell.length_a   1.000
_cell.length_b   1.000
_cell.length_c   1.000
_cell.angle_alpha   90.00
_cell.angle_beta   90.00
_cell.angle_gamma   90.00
#
_symmetry.space_group_name_H-M   'P 1'
#
loop_
_entity.id
_entity.type
_entity.pdbx_description
1 polymer ?
#
loop_
_entity_poly.entity_id
_entity_poly.type
_entity_poly.pdbx_seq_one_letter_code
_entity_poly.pdbx_strand_id
1 'polypeptide(L)'
;MKKISEDIKQIARRVFKLGWPVTIQQVLNTLMRTVDVVVTSLFSPAAVAAVGLADLYAQIPLRIGLGLGIGSIALSSQDTGRGAVTARDRVVTQAVLIGALCGIPFVVIGLVFSNALIQLLGAESEVVRLGGLYLMIVFAAAPLRIVGLVGARSLQGTGDTRTPMIINGIANVINIVLTVSLGLGIWLAPNLGIVGVGVGTFVGRTVEALLFVGLFASSRGPLSFQQPRSFVITKQLLSVSGPNFLEGMSTSLANFPFNALLLIFGTEANAAYHIGRRIFQQVTSPISRSFAVVTSIITGQTLGEGRPEAVRQDVRKIFIISLSVLSAVSLLLFVISSPLVSLFSEDPTTREYAVTFTRVFSLSAISFGAFFPLAGALQGAGDTRTPFYARLLGVTVCMLGVSYVLSITLGFGLTGIYIGIISTHVSWVFVAVLGIKYGNWVGNAEAMISKRKQESENK
;
A
#
# COMPACT_ATOMS: atom_id res chain seq x y z
N MET A 1 33.04 19.93 -0.49
CA MET A 1 31.67 20.43 -0.28
C MET A 1 30.85 20.59 -1.59
N LYS A 2 31.35 21.22 -2.67
CA LYS A 2 30.61 21.35 -3.96
C LYS A 2 30.19 20.00 -4.57
N LYS A 3 31.08 19.01 -4.65
CA LYS A 3 30.80 17.68 -5.23
C LYS A 3 29.70 16.91 -4.46
N ILE A 4 29.69 16.99 -3.13
CA ILE A 4 28.64 16.36 -2.28
C ILE A 4 27.29 17.05 -2.51
N SER A 5 27.28 18.38 -2.68
CA SER A 5 26.05 19.14 -2.96
C SER A 5 25.47 18.79 -4.34
N GLU A 6 26.31 18.59 -5.35
CA GLU A 6 25.88 18.18 -6.71
C GLU A 6 25.32 16.76 -6.72
N ASP A 7 25.97 15.83 -6.03
CA ASP A 7 25.51 14.44 -5.88
C ASP A 7 24.15 14.35 -5.19
N ILE A 8 23.92 15.16 -4.13
CA ILE A 8 22.61 15.21 -3.45
C ILE A 8 21.55 15.80 -4.37
N LYS A 9 21.88 16.86 -5.12
CA LYS A 9 20.94 17.46 -6.08
C LYS A 9 20.55 16.49 -7.19
N GLN A 10 21.49 15.69 -7.69
CA GLN A 10 21.24 14.68 -8.71
C GLN A 10 20.28 13.59 -8.20
N ILE A 11 20.55 13.04 -7.01
CA ILE A 11 19.64 12.07 -6.38
C ILE A 11 18.29 12.70 -6.09
N ALA A 12 18.23 13.92 -5.55
CA ALA A 12 16.98 14.61 -5.28
C ALA A 12 16.12 14.79 -6.55
N ARG A 13 16.75 15.17 -7.68
CA ARG A 13 16.06 15.25 -8.99
C ARG A 13 15.52 13.89 -9.43
N ARG A 14 16.30 12.81 -9.27
CA ARG A 14 15.88 11.43 -9.61
C ARG A 14 14.73 10.98 -8.72
N VAL A 15 14.82 11.21 -7.42
CA VAL A 15 13.76 10.94 -6.43
C VAL A 15 12.49 11.71 -6.77
N PHE A 16 12.60 12.98 -7.06
CA PHE A 16 11.45 13.80 -7.48
C PHE A 16 10.84 13.29 -8.78
N LYS A 17 11.65 13.05 -9.83
CA LYS A 17 11.18 12.59 -11.14
C LYS A 17 10.42 11.26 -11.06
N LEU A 18 10.89 10.32 -10.23
CA LEU A 18 10.24 9.02 -10.02
C LEU A 18 9.08 9.11 -9.01
N GLY A 19 9.18 9.98 -8.02
CA GLY A 19 8.29 10.01 -6.87
C GLY A 19 6.98 10.77 -7.10
N TRP A 20 7.01 11.94 -7.81
CA TRP A 20 5.79 12.71 -7.97
C TRP A 20 4.66 11.97 -8.70
N PRO A 21 4.94 11.13 -9.75
CA PRO A 21 3.86 10.37 -10.38
C PRO A 21 3.28 9.31 -9.43
N VAL A 22 4.14 8.66 -8.63
CA VAL A 22 3.69 7.68 -7.62
C VAL A 22 2.84 8.35 -6.55
N THR A 23 3.23 9.55 -6.10
CA THR A 23 2.45 10.33 -5.12
C THR A 23 1.09 10.70 -5.68
N ILE A 24 1.02 11.23 -6.91
CA ILE A 24 -0.26 11.56 -7.57
C ILE A 24 -1.13 10.30 -7.72
N GLN A 25 -0.57 9.18 -8.15
CA GLN A 25 -1.31 7.92 -8.24
C GLN A 25 -1.94 7.53 -6.88
N GLN A 26 -1.21 7.68 -5.77
CA GLN A 26 -1.76 7.41 -4.44
C GLN A 26 -2.87 8.39 -4.04
N VAL A 27 -2.71 9.68 -4.37
CA VAL A 27 -3.74 10.71 -4.12
C VAL A 27 -5.00 10.41 -4.93
N LEU A 28 -4.88 10.06 -6.22
CA LEU A 28 -6.03 9.70 -7.08
C LEU A 28 -6.75 8.46 -6.55
N ASN A 29 -6.03 7.44 -6.08
CA ASN A 29 -6.62 6.26 -5.45
C ASN A 29 -7.36 6.61 -4.14
N THR A 30 -6.83 7.54 -3.37
CA THR A 30 -7.47 8.04 -2.15
C THR A 30 -8.75 8.82 -2.48
N LEU A 31 -8.68 9.70 -3.48
CA LEU A 31 -9.83 10.48 -3.94
C LEU A 31 -10.96 9.56 -4.43
N MET A 32 -10.65 8.60 -5.29
CA MET A 32 -11.62 7.61 -5.78
C MET A 32 -12.35 6.91 -4.61
N ARG A 33 -11.60 6.40 -3.62
CA ARG A 33 -12.22 5.76 -2.44
C ARG A 33 -13.06 6.71 -1.61
N THR A 34 -12.66 7.97 -1.51
CA THR A 34 -13.44 8.99 -0.80
C THR A 34 -14.77 9.23 -1.52
N VAL A 35 -14.77 9.31 -2.85
CA VAL A 35 -16.00 9.44 -3.65
C VAL A 35 -16.90 8.22 -3.46
N ASP A 36 -16.36 7.00 -3.51
CA ASP A 36 -17.15 5.78 -3.29
C ASP A 36 -17.85 5.81 -1.92
N VAL A 37 -17.14 6.22 -0.85
CA VAL A 37 -17.73 6.35 0.49
C VAL A 37 -18.79 7.45 0.56
N VAL A 38 -18.51 8.63 -0.02
CA VAL A 38 -19.47 9.75 -0.06
C VAL A 38 -20.74 9.37 -0.81
N VAL A 39 -20.62 8.78 -2.00
CA VAL A 39 -21.78 8.34 -2.77
C VAL A 39 -22.57 7.28 -1.99
N THR A 40 -21.89 6.32 -1.36
CA THR A 40 -22.55 5.28 -0.56
C THR A 40 -23.30 5.88 0.63
N SER A 41 -22.77 6.92 1.26
CA SER A 41 -23.41 7.58 2.42
C SER A 41 -24.72 8.31 2.07
N LEU A 42 -24.96 8.60 0.78
CA LEU A 42 -26.18 9.23 0.31
C LEU A 42 -27.36 8.24 0.17
N PHE A 43 -27.13 6.92 0.23
CA PHE A 43 -28.20 5.94 0.07
C PHE A 43 -28.92 5.62 1.38
N SER A 44 -28.24 4.92 2.29
CA SER A 44 -28.79 4.56 3.60
C SER A 44 -27.66 4.19 4.58
N PRO A 45 -27.92 4.22 5.90
CA PRO A 45 -26.97 3.68 6.88
C PRO A 45 -26.64 2.20 6.64
N ALA A 46 -27.62 1.41 6.19
CA ALA A 46 -27.42 0.00 5.84
C ALA A 46 -26.44 -0.18 4.67
N ALA A 47 -26.50 0.70 3.65
CA ALA A 47 -25.57 0.69 2.53
C ALA A 47 -24.13 0.99 2.97
N VAL A 48 -23.94 1.96 3.86
CA VAL A 48 -22.61 2.29 4.43
C VAL A 48 -22.06 1.10 5.22
N ALA A 49 -22.89 0.48 6.07
CA ALA A 49 -22.50 -0.72 6.81
C ALA A 49 -22.14 -1.88 5.86
N ALA A 50 -22.95 -2.09 4.81
CA ALA A 50 -22.73 -3.13 3.81
C ALA A 50 -21.40 -2.99 3.08
N VAL A 51 -21.04 -1.79 2.60
CA VAL A 51 -19.74 -1.51 1.96
C VAL A 51 -18.61 -1.67 2.97
N GLY A 52 -18.77 -1.17 4.19
CA GLY A 52 -17.77 -1.29 5.25
C GLY A 52 -17.43 -2.74 5.58
N LEU A 53 -18.43 -3.62 5.72
CA LEU A 53 -18.24 -5.04 5.98
C LEU A 53 -17.64 -5.77 4.76
N ALA A 54 -18.10 -5.47 3.55
CA ALA A 54 -17.56 -6.04 2.33
C ALA A 54 -16.07 -5.65 2.13
N ASP A 55 -15.70 -4.42 2.48
CA ASP A 55 -14.31 -3.95 2.38
C ASP A 55 -13.34 -4.73 3.27
N LEU A 56 -13.79 -5.28 4.40
CA LEU A 56 -12.94 -6.17 5.21
C LEU A 56 -12.43 -7.36 4.39
N TYR A 57 -13.32 -8.00 3.65
CA TYR A 57 -12.96 -9.12 2.76
C TYR A 57 -12.19 -8.66 1.52
N ALA A 58 -12.57 -7.52 0.93
CA ALA A 58 -11.90 -6.94 -0.25
C ALA A 58 -10.44 -6.54 0.00
N GLN A 59 -10.03 -6.40 1.27
CA GLN A 59 -8.61 -6.21 1.63
C GLN A 59 -7.76 -7.44 1.29
N ILE A 60 -8.29 -8.67 1.31
CA ILE A 60 -7.48 -9.89 1.10
C ILE A 60 -6.87 -9.93 -0.31
N PRO A 61 -7.65 -9.87 -1.42
CA PRO A 61 -7.08 -9.82 -2.76
C PRO A 61 -6.22 -8.57 -2.99
N LEU A 62 -6.53 -7.43 -2.35
CA LEU A 62 -5.66 -6.25 -2.38
C LEU A 62 -4.28 -6.55 -1.78
N ARG A 63 -4.19 -7.23 -0.64
CA ARG A 63 -2.93 -7.58 0.01
C ARG A 63 -2.09 -8.54 -0.85
N ILE A 64 -2.74 -9.50 -1.52
CA ILE A 64 -2.06 -10.38 -2.49
C ILE A 64 -1.45 -9.55 -3.62
N GLY A 65 -2.24 -8.65 -4.22
CA GLY A 65 -1.76 -7.78 -5.31
C GLY A 65 -0.62 -6.86 -4.89
N LEU A 66 -0.66 -6.29 -3.68
CA LEU A 66 0.42 -5.46 -3.13
C LEU A 66 1.69 -6.28 -2.89
N GLY A 67 1.57 -7.51 -2.36
CA GLY A 67 2.69 -8.40 -2.15
C GLY A 67 3.38 -8.79 -3.47
N LEU A 68 2.59 -9.28 -4.44
CA LEU A 68 3.10 -9.60 -5.79
C LEU A 68 3.70 -8.37 -6.49
N GLY A 69 3.10 -7.20 -6.29
CA GLY A 69 3.62 -5.95 -6.79
C GLY A 69 5.00 -5.59 -6.25
N ILE A 70 5.28 -5.85 -4.96
CA ILE A 70 6.60 -5.64 -4.37
C ILE A 70 7.62 -6.64 -4.95
N GLY A 71 7.25 -7.91 -5.09
CA GLY A 71 8.09 -8.89 -5.78
C GLY A 71 8.39 -8.48 -7.22
N SER A 72 7.37 -8.03 -7.94
CA SER A 72 7.52 -7.59 -9.34
C SER A 72 8.42 -6.37 -9.48
N ILE A 73 8.26 -5.32 -8.65
CA ILE A 73 9.13 -4.13 -8.71
C ILE A 73 10.58 -4.46 -8.33
N ALA A 74 10.80 -5.33 -7.34
CA ALA A 74 12.14 -5.74 -6.93
C ALA A 74 12.89 -6.47 -8.07
N LEU A 75 12.29 -7.52 -8.63
CA LEU A 75 12.93 -8.33 -9.65
C LEU A 75 13.05 -7.57 -10.98
N SER A 76 12.00 -6.83 -11.40
CA SER A 76 12.04 -6.06 -12.65
C SER A 76 13.05 -4.90 -12.59
N SER A 77 13.21 -4.25 -11.43
CA SER A 77 14.23 -3.19 -11.30
C SER A 77 15.65 -3.75 -11.33
N GLN A 78 15.90 -4.90 -10.69
CA GLN A 78 17.19 -5.59 -10.75
C GLN A 78 17.55 -5.99 -12.17
N ASP A 79 16.60 -6.59 -12.91
CA ASP A 79 16.84 -7.02 -14.29
C ASP A 79 16.91 -5.83 -15.28
N THR A 80 16.24 -4.71 -14.99
CA THR A 80 16.40 -3.45 -15.70
C THR A 80 17.80 -2.88 -15.52
N GLY A 81 18.30 -2.82 -14.30
CA GLY A 81 19.64 -2.34 -14.00
C GLY A 81 20.73 -3.17 -14.70
N ARG A 82 20.52 -4.49 -14.79
CA ARG A 82 21.39 -5.44 -15.48
C ARG A 82 21.31 -5.36 -17.01
N GLY A 83 20.34 -4.66 -17.57
CA GLY A 83 20.07 -4.64 -19.03
C GLY A 83 19.46 -5.94 -19.56
N ALA A 84 18.99 -6.84 -18.69
CA ALA A 84 18.46 -8.15 -19.04
C ALA A 84 16.96 -8.08 -19.42
N VAL A 85 16.67 -7.50 -20.59
CA VAL A 85 15.30 -7.21 -21.06
C VAL A 85 14.41 -8.45 -21.06
N THR A 86 14.86 -9.55 -21.64
CA THR A 86 14.07 -10.80 -21.71
C THR A 86 13.77 -11.39 -20.33
N ALA A 87 14.74 -11.35 -19.40
CA ALA A 87 14.53 -11.85 -18.04
C ALA A 87 13.54 -10.96 -17.28
N ARG A 88 13.65 -9.64 -17.39
CA ARG A 88 12.73 -8.66 -16.85
C ARG A 88 11.30 -8.92 -17.33
N ASP A 89 11.13 -9.07 -18.65
CA ASP A 89 9.82 -9.27 -19.28
C ASP A 89 9.20 -10.63 -18.88
N ARG A 90 10.02 -11.67 -18.64
CA ARG A 90 9.56 -12.92 -18.02
C ARG A 90 9.06 -12.72 -16.58
N VAL A 91 9.77 -11.90 -15.77
CA VAL A 91 9.30 -11.55 -14.41
C VAL A 91 7.91 -10.95 -14.47
N VAL A 92 7.70 -9.98 -15.38
CA VAL A 92 6.41 -9.31 -15.55
C VAL A 92 5.32 -10.29 -15.96
N THR A 93 5.59 -11.12 -16.97
CA THR A 93 4.63 -12.12 -17.45
C THR A 93 4.22 -13.09 -16.33
N GLN A 94 5.20 -13.64 -15.60
CA GLN A 94 4.90 -14.55 -14.51
C GLN A 94 4.16 -13.87 -13.35
N ALA A 95 4.53 -12.64 -13.00
CA ALA A 95 3.85 -11.90 -11.94
C ALA A 95 2.38 -11.60 -12.29
N VAL A 96 2.10 -11.22 -13.56
CA VAL A 96 0.74 -10.99 -14.06
C VAL A 96 -0.07 -12.30 -14.05
N LEU A 97 0.50 -13.40 -14.54
CA LEU A 97 -0.17 -14.71 -14.56
C LEU A 97 -0.48 -15.22 -13.15
N ILE A 98 0.51 -15.19 -12.25
CA ILE A 98 0.32 -15.58 -10.84
C ILE A 98 -0.76 -14.68 -10.20
N GLY A 99 -0.72 -13.37 -10.47
CA GLY A 99 -1.70 -12.44 -9.96
C GLY A 99 -3.13 -12.73 -10.43
N ALA A 100 -3.29 -13.01 -11.73
CA ALA A 100 -4.57 -13.40 -12.29
C ALA A 100 -5.09 -14.70 -11.66
N LEU A 101 -4.22 -15.74 -11.58
CA LEU A 101 -4.57 -17.02 -10.97
C LEU A 101 -4.94 -16.90 -9.49
N CYS A 102 -4.20 -16.11 -8.71
CA CYS A 102 -4.53 -15.84 -7.31
C CYS A 102 -5.86 -15.09 -7.13
N GLY A 103 -6.31 -14.37 -8.14
CA GLY A 103 -7.60 -13.67 -8.13
C GLY A 103 -8.81 -14.56 -8.38
N ILE A 104 -8.65 -15.66 -9.16
CA ILE A 104 -9.76 -16.54 -9.57
C ILE A 104 -10.54 -17.12 -8.38
N PRO A 105 -9.92 -17.64 -7.30
CA PRO A 105 -10.66 -18.14 -6.15
C PRO A 105 -11.64 -17.12 -5.56
N PHE A 106 -11.29 -15.84 -5.56
CA PHE A 106 -12.19 -14.79 -5.05
C PHE A 106 -13.41 -14.61 -5.92
N VAL A 107 -13.32 -14.80 -7.24
CA VAL A 107 -14.48 -14.79 -8.15
C VAL A 107 -15.46 -15.89 -7.74
N VAL A 108 -14.96 -17.11 -7.54
CA VAL A 108 -15.79 -18.26 -7.12
C VAL A 108 -16.40 -18.01 -5.74
N ILE A 109 -15.58 -17.56 -4.79
CA ILE A 109 -16.04 -17.23 -3.42
C ILE A 109 -17.10 -16.11 -3.46
N GLY A 110 -16.90 -15.09 -4.26
CA GLY A 110 -17.87 -13.99 -4.42
C GLY A 110 -19.21 -14.45 -5.00
N LEU A 111 -19.18 -15.29 -6.03
CA LEU A 111 -20.38 -15.81 -6.66
C LEU A 111 -21.19 -16.76 -5.75
N VAL A 112 -20.51 -17.54 -4.93
CA VAL A 112 -21.15 -18.61 -4.14
C VAL A 112 -21.41 -18.20 -2.69
N PHE A 113 -20.50 -17.49 -2.07
CA PHE A 113 -20.47 -17.28 -0.61
C PHE A 113 -20.61 -15.82 -0.17
N SER A 114 -20.81 -14.85 -1.06
CA SER A 114 -20.81 -13.42 -0.69
C SER A 114 -21.80 -13.08 0.42
N ASN A 115 -23.04 -13.57 0.34
CA ASN A 115 -24.04 -13.34 1.38
C ASN A 115 -23.65 -14.02 2.70
N ALA A 116 -23.17 -15.28 2.65
CA ALA A 116 -22.77 -16.02 3.84
C ALA A 116 -21.58 -15.34 4.57
N LEU A 117 -20.64 -14.77 3.81
CA LEU A 117 -19.51 -14.03 4.38
C LEU A 117 -19.97 -12.78 5.15
N ILE A 118 -20.90 -12.01 4.60
CA ILE A 118 -21.45 -10.84 5.29
C ILE A 118 -22.29 -11.26 6.51
N GLN A 119 -23.08 -12.33 6.37
CA GLN A 119 -23.88 -12.88 7.48
C GLN A 119 -22.99 -13.38 8.63
N LEU A 120 -21.83 -13.96 8.35
CA LEU A 120 -20.85 -14.42 9.36
C LEU A 120 -20.37 -13.30 10.27
N LEU A 121 -20.43 -12.05 9.83
CA LEU A 121 -20.08 -10.87 10.61
C LEU A 121 -21.24 -10.38 11.52
N GLY A 122 -22.36 -11.11 11.58
CA GLY A 122 -23.51 -10.75 12.42
C GLY A 122 -24.38 -9.62 11.85
N ALA A 123 -24.32 -9.39 10.53
CA ALA A 123 -25.07 -8.32 9.89
C ALA A 123 -26.58 -8.64 9.79
N GLU A 124 -27.40 -7.60 9.85
CA GLU A 124 -28.83 -7.69 9.61
C GLU A 124 -29.15 -8.05 8.14
N SER A 125 -30.32 -8.62 7.89
CA SER A 125 -30.72 -9.17 6.57
C SER A 125 -30.61 -8.18 5.41
N GLU A 126 -30.90 -6.90 5.61
CA GLU A 126 -30.75 -5.87 4.58
C GLU A 126 -29.26 -5.61 4.27
N VAL A 127 -28.43 -5.52 5.30
CA VAL A 127 -26.97 -5.33 5.16
C VAL A 127 -26.35 -6.56 4.49
N VAL A 128 -26.82 -7.78 4.82
CA VAL A 128 -26.39 -9.03 4.15
C VAL A 128 -26.69 -8.97 2.66
N ARG A 129 -27.91 -8.59 2.29
CA ARG A 129 -28.34 -8.49 0.88
C ARG A 129 -27.52 -7.46 0.10
N LEU A 130 -27.36 -6.25 0.63
CA LEU A 130 -26.62 -5.17 -0.02
C LEU A 130 -25.12 -5.46 -0.06
N GLY A 131 -24.56 -5.89 1.07
CA GLY A 131 -23.12 -6.19 1.21
C GLY A 131 -22.71 -7.42 0.40
N GLY A 132 -23.57 -8.44 0.31
CA GLY A 132 -23.33 -9.61 -0.52
C GLY A 132 -23.28 -9.27 -2.00
N LEU A 133 -24.23 -8.47 -2.51
CA LEU A 133 -24.21 -8.00 -3.89
C LEU A 133 -22.96 -7.18 -4.21
N TYR A 134 -22.60 -6.24 -3.33
CA TYR A 134 -21.40 -5.43 -3.50
C TYR A 134 -20.13 -6.27 -3.46
N LEU A 135 -20.01 -7.20 -2.48
CA LEU A 135 -18.85 -8.09 -2.34
C LEU A 135 -18.69 -9.01 -3.55
N MET A 136 -19.79 -9.54 -4.08
CA MET A 136 -19.77 -10.36 -5.29
C MET A 136 -19.15 -9.60 -6.47
N ILE A 137 -19.53 -8.34 -6.70
CA ILE A 137 -19.01 -7.51 -7.77
C ILE A 137 -17.52 -7.19 -7.55
N VAL A 138 -17.16 -6.81 -6.34
CA VAL A 138 -15.76 -6.47 -5.99
C VAL A 138 -14.85 -7.71 -6.07
N PHE A 139 -15.35 -8.88 -5.70
CA PHE A 139 -14.60 -10.13 -5.82
C PHE A 139 -14.51 -10.58 -7.29
N ALA A 140 -15.52 -10.35 -8.12
CA ALA A 140 -15.40 -10.56 -9.57
C ALA A 140 -14.29 -9.70 -10.19
N ALA A 141 -14.03 -8.50 -9.64
CA ALA A 141 -12.93 -7.63 -10.06
C ALA A 141 -11.55 -8.04 -9.49
N ALA A 142 -11.45 -9.02 -8.58
CA ALA A 142 -10.22 -9.35 -7.88
C ALA A 142 -9.04 -9.71 -8.80
N PRO A 143 -9.18 -10.58 -9.83
CA PRO A 143 -8.10 -10.89 -10.77
C PRO A 143 -7.61 -9.63 -11.50
N LEU A 144 -8.55 -8.81 -11.97
CA LEU A 144 -8.26 -7.58 -12.72
C LEU A 144 -7.52 -6.56 -11.84
N ARG A 145 -7.96 -6.42 -10.59
CA ARG A 145 -7.30 -5.56 -9.60
C ARG A 145 -5.85 -5.98 -9.32
N ILE A 146 -5.62 -7.29 -9.17
CA ILE A 146 -4.26 -7.81 -8.93
C ILE A 146 -3.39 -7.60 -10.16
N VAL A 147 -3.89 -7.88 -11.37
CA VAL A 147 -3.20 -7.63 -12.64
C VAL A 147 -2.84 -6.15 -12.81
N GLY A 148 -3.76 -5.23 -12.55
CA GLY A 148 -3.51 -3.79 -12.59
C GLY A 148 -2.40 -3.35 -11.61
N LEU A 149 -2.46 -3.82 -10.36
CA LEU A 149 -1.43 -3.53 -9.35
C LEU A 149 -0.05 -4.07 -9.76
N VAL A 150 0.02 -5.31 -10.21
CA VAL A 150 1.27 -5.94 -10.66
C VAL A 150 1.80 -5.24 -11.91
N GLY A 151 0.93 -4.91 -12.88
CA GLY A 151 1.30 -4.20 -14.09
C GLY A 151 1.92 -2.82 -13.79
N ALA A 152 1.28 -2.06 -12.91
CA ALA A 152 1.79 -0.76 -12.46
C ALA A 152 3.17 -0.90 -11.79
N ARG A 153 3.35 -1.86 -10.90
CA ARG A 153 4.59 -2.10 -10.18
C ARG A 153 5.72 -2.58 -11.09
N SER A 154 5.39 -3.41 -12.08
CA SER A 154 6.34 -3.88 -13.10
C SER A 154 6.93 -2.71 -13.90
N LEU A 155 6.08 -1.80 -14.39
CA LEU A 155 6.53 -0.59 -15.08
C LEU A 155 7.34 0.34 -14.17
N GLN A 156 6.91 0.53 -12.92
CA GLN A 156 7.67 1.31 -11.96
C GLN A 156 9.08 0.74 -11.76
N GLY A 157 9.24 -0.59 -11.75
CA GLY A 157 10.55 -1.24 -11.68
C GLY A 157 11.49 -0.89 -12.83
N THR A 158 10.97 -0.62 -14.02
CA THR A 158 11.79 -0.13 -15.17
C THR A 158 12.22 1.34 -15.02
N GLY A 159 11.64 2.06 -14.06
CA GLY A 159 11.82 3.51 -13.90
C GLY A 159 10.72 4.33 -14.58
N ASP A 160 9.78 3.71 -15.27
CA ASP A 160 8.60 4.40 -15.79
C ASP A 160 7.50 4.46 -14.73
N THR A 161 7.40 5.59 -14.05
CA THR A 161 6.36 5.87 -13.05
C THR A 161 5.22 6.70 -13.60
N ARG A 162 5.39 7.30 -14.81
CA ARG A 162 4.38 8.17 -15.42
C ARG A 162 3.27 7.37 -16.10
N THR A 163 3.62 6.34 -16.86
CA THR A 163 2.63 5.50 -17.56
C THR A 163 1.67 4.83 -16.56
N PRO A 164 2.12 4.21 -15.43
CA PRO A 164 1.20 3.71 -14.41
C PRO A 164 0.31 4.79 -13.79
N MET A 165 0.83 6.00 -13.58
CA MET A 165 0.04 7.12 -13.07
C MET A 165 -1.09 7.50 -14.04
N ILE A 166 -0.80 7.58 -15.34
CA ILE A 166 -1.79 7.94 -16.37
C ILE A 166 -2.87 6.86 -16.48
N ILE A 167 -2.48 5.57 -16.59
CA ILE A 167 -3.41 4.44 -16.67
C ILE A 167 -4.32 4.40 -15.45
N ASN A 168 -3.75 4.52 -14.24
CA ASN A 168 -4.51 4.54 -13.01
C ASN A 168 -5.41 5.78 -12.93
N GLY A 169 -4.94 6.94 -13.40
CA GLY A 169 -5.75 8.15 -13.49
C GLY A 169 -6.99 7.98 -14.37
N ILE A 170 -6.82 7.42 -15.57
CA ILE A 170 -7.94 7.12 -16.49
C ILE A 170 -8.93 6.17 -15.83
N ALA A 171 -8.44 5.07 -15.25
CA ALA A 171 -9.27 4.08 -14.58
C ALA A 171 -10.06 4.66 -13.39
N ASN A 172 -9.43 5.52 -12.59
CA ASN A 172 -10.08 6.18 -11.46
C ASN A 172 -11.13 7.22 -11.91
N VAL A 173 -10.88 7.97 -12.98
CA VAL A 173 -11.87 8.90 -13.55
C VAL A 173 -13.10 8.13 -14.05
N ILE A 174 -12.90 7.03 -14.80
CA ILE A 174 -13.99 6.16 -15.26
C ILE A 174 -14.76 5.58 -14.07
N ASN A 175 -14.05 5.08 -13.05
CA ASN A 175 -14.68 4.60 -11.82
C ASN A 175 -15.56 5.68 -11.18
N ILE A 176 -15.02 6.88 -10.93
CA ILE A 176 -15.74 7.99 -10.29
C ILE A 176 -17.00 8.37 -11.11
N VAL A 177 -16.85 8.53 -12.42
CA VAL A 177 -17.97 8.87 -13.30
C VAL A 177 -19.06 7.80 -13.23
N LEU A 178 -18.71 6.52 -13.30
CA LEU A 178 -19.67 5.42 -13.24
C LEU A 178 -20.28 5.26 -11.83
N THR A 179 -19.47 5.40 -10.77
CA THR A 179 -19.96 5.38 -9.38
C THR A 179 -21.02 6.46 -9.15
N VAL A 180 -20.76 7.67 -9.61
CA VAL A 180 -21.68 8.80 -9.43
C VAL A 180 -22.90 8.65 -10.33
N SER A 181 -22.73 8.32 -11.63
CA SER A 181 -23.86 8.20 -12.57
C SER A 181 -24.76 7.01 -12.28
N LEU A 182 -24.20 5.81 -12.11
CA LEU A 182 -24.98 4.59 -11.84
C LEU A 182 -25.45 4.50 -10.38
N GLY A 183 -24.68 5.03 -9.44
CA GLY A 183 -25.04 5.04 -8.04
C GLY A 183 -26.21 5.96 -7.76
N LEU A 184 -26.20 7.18 -8.31
CA LEU A 184 -27.22 8.20 -8.03
C LEU A 184 -28.30 8.30 -9.11
N GLY A 185 -28.17 7.60 -10.24
CA GLY A 185 -29.13 7.66 -11.34
C GLY A 185 -29.15 9.03 -12.03
N ILE A 186 -27.98 9.68 -12.17
CA ILE A 186 -27.88 10.98 -12.83
C ILE A 186 -27.47 10.81 -14.30
N TRP A 187 -27.71 11.86 -15.05
CA TRP A 187 -27.63 11.93 -16.53
C TRP A 187 -28.54 10.90 -17.20
N LEU A 188 -28.42 10.01 -17.87
CA LEU A 188 -29.31 9.00 -18.47
C LEU A 188 -29.13 7.61 -17.85
N ALA A 189 -28.37 7.52 -16.73
CA ALA A 189 -28.05 6.25 -16.10
C ALA A 189 -29.17 5.79 -15.13
N PRO A 190 -29.44 4.47 -15.05
CA PRO A 190 -30.37 3.94 -14.05
C PRO A 190 -29.81 4.13 -12.64
N ASN A 191 -30.68 4.39 -11.65
CA ASN A 191 -30.26 4.42 -10.25
C ASN A 191 -30.09 2.98 -9.71
N LEU A 192 -28.85 2.52 -9.66
CA LEU A 192 -28.52 1.18 -9.17
C LEU A 192 -28.05 1.18 -7.70
N GLY A 193 -27.97 2.35 -7.06
CA GLY A 193 -27.53 2.46 -5.66
C GLY A 193 -26.14 1.83 -5.45
N ILE A 194 -26.01 0.99 -4.42
CA ILE A 194 -24.75 0.32 -4.05
C ILE A 194 -24.19 -0.57 -5.18
N VAL A 195 -25.05 -1.18 -5.99
CA VAL A 195 -24.63 -1.98 -7.15
C VAL A 195 -23.94 -1.09 -8.18
N GLY A 196 -24.42 0.15 -8.38
CA GLY A 196 -23.77 1.14 -9.25
C GLY A 196 -22.36 1.49 -8.80
N VAL A 197 -22.13 1.63 -7.48
CA VAL A 197 -20.79 1.84 -6.91
C VAL A 197 -19.88 0.64 -7.18
N GLY A 198 -20.39 -0.58 -6.99
CA GLY A 198 -19.67 -1.83 -7.29
C GLY A 198 -19.32 -1.95 -8.77
N VAL A 199 -20.27 -1.67 -9.68
CA VAL A 199 -20.07 -1.69 -11.13
C VAL A 199 -19.01 -0.66 -11.56
N GLY A 200 -19.07 0.57 -11.03
CA GLY A 200 -18.03 1.58 -11.26
C GLY A 200 -16.64 1.08 -10.90
N THR A 201 -16.52 0.42 -9.74
CA THR A 201 -15.26 -0.19 -9.31
C THR A 201 -14.84 -1.33 -10.23
N PHE A 202 -15.73 -2.23 -10.61
CA PHE A 202 -15.45 -3.34 -11.51
C PHE A 202 -14.95 -2.85 -12.88
N VAL A 203 -15.66 -1.91 -13.49
CA VAL A 203 -15.30 -1.35 -14.81
C VAL A 203 -13.97 -0.60 -14.73
N GLY A 204 -13.76 0.22 -13.70
CA GLY A 204 -12.48 0.91 -13.49
C GLY A 204 -11.28 -0.06 -13.41
N ARG A 205 -11.43 -1.17 -12.66
CA ARG A 205 -10.38 -2.21 -12.57
C ARG A 205 -10.21 -3.00 -13.85
N THR A 206 -11.29 -3.21 -14.61
CA THR A 206 -11.23 -3.84 -15.93
C THR A 206 -10.43 -2.97 -16.90
N VAL A 207 -10.73 -1.69 -16.98
CA VAL A 207 -10.00 -0.74 -17.85
C VAL A 207 -8.54 -0.67 -17.44
N GLU A 208 -8.22 -0.56 -16.14
CA GLU A 208 -6.83 -0.56 -15.65
C GLU A 208 -6.07 -1.81 -16.11
N ALA A 209 -6.64 -2.99 -15.90
CA ALA A 209 -6.02 -4.26 -16.28
C ALA A 209 -5.85 -4.39 -17.80
N LEU A 210 -6.88 -4.06 -18.57
CA LEU A 210 -6.84 -4.12 -20.05
C LEU A 210 -5.80 -3.16 -20.63
N LEU A 211 -5.66 -1.96 -20.08
CA LEU A 211 -4.64 -1.01 -20.53
C LEU A 211 -3.23 -1.52 -20.27
N PHE A 212 -2.96 -2.13 -19.09
CA PHE A 212 -1.66 -2.76 -18.81
C PHE A 212 -1.40 -3.98 -19.70
N VAL A 213 -2.38 -4.87 -19.85
CA VAL A 213 -2.26 -6.06 -20.71
C VAL A 213 -2.05 -5.64 -22.17
N GLY A 214 -2.82 -4.67 -22.68
CA GLY A 214 -2.66 -4.14 -24.03
C GLY A 214 -1.31 -3.49 -24.26
N LEU A 215 -0.79 -2.74 -23.27
CA LEU A 215 0.54 -2.15 -23.34
C LEU A 215 1.65 -3.22 -23.41
N PHE A 216 1.53 -4.30 -22.62
CA PHE A 216 2.51 -5.39 -22.61
C PHE A 216 2.38 -6.34 -23.80
N ALA A 217 1.21 -6.42 -24.43
CA ALA A 217 1.01 -7.15 -25.68
C ALA A 217 1.50 -6.35 -26.91
N SER A 218 1.67 -5.04 -26.75
CA SER A 218 2.16 -4.17 -27.82
C SER A 218 3.67 -4.29 -27.98
N SER A 219 4.16 -4.47 -29.21
CA SER A 219 5.60 -4.43 -29.52
C SER A 219 6.25 -3.05 -29.31
N ARG A 220 5.47 -2.01 -29.07
CA ARG A 220 5.93 -0.63 -28.82
C ARG A 220 6.02 -0.28 -27.34
N GLY A 221 5.60 -1.19 -26.44
CA GLY A 221 5.63 -0.98 -25.00
C GLY A 221 7.05 -1.13 -24.41
N PRO A 222 7.33 -0.53 -23.26
CA PRO A 222 8.60 -0.68 -22.55
C PRO A 222 8.81 -2.09 -21.95
N LEU A 223 7.76 -2.88 -21.88
CA LEU A 223 7.69 -4.26 -21.41
C LEU A 223 6.91 -5.10 -22.42
N SER A 224 7.27 -6.36 -22.58
CA SER A 224 6.56 -7.30 -23.45
C SER A 224 6.30 -8.63 -22.76
N PHE A 225 5.22 -9.33 -23.17
CA PHE A 225 4.98 -10.67 -22.69
C PHE A 225 6.00 -11.66 -23.26
N GLN A 226 6.56 -12.47 -22.37
CA GLN A 226 7.51 -13.55 -22.69
C GLN A 226 6.98 -14.88 -22.17
N GLN A 227 7.44 -15.98 -22.77
CA GLN A 227 7.01 -17.31 -22.31
C GLN A 227 7.40 -17.52 -20.83
N PRO A 228 6.45 -17.95 -19.95
CA PRO A 228 6.68 -18.11 -18.52
C PRO A 228 7.38 -19.46 -18.24
N ARG A 229 8.68 -19.56 -18.56
CA ARG A 229 9.45 -20.83 -18.48
C ARG A 229 10.48 -20.85 -17.33
N SER A 230 10.38 -19.97 -16.34
CA SER A 230 11.38 -19.89 -15.27
C SER A 230 10.78 -20.23 -13.91
N PHE A 231 11.14 -21.39 -13.37
CA PHE A 231 10.78 -21.76 -12.00
C PHE A 231 11.52 -20.92 -10.96
N VAL A 232 12.74 -20.48 -11.27
CA VAL A 232 13.54 -19.60 -10.39
C VAL A 232 12.83 -18.27 -10.18
N ILE A 233 12.31 -17.67 -11.25
CA ILE A 233 11.56 -16.41 -11.15
C ILE A 233 10.28 -16.59 -10.31
N THR A 234 9.49 -17.62 -10.58
CA THR A 234 8.29 -17.94 -9.79
C THR A 234 8.60 -18.06 -8.30
N LYS A 235 9.64 -18.85 -7.95
CA LYS A 235 10.06 -19.05 -6.56
C LYS A 235 10.52 -17.75 -5.91
N GLN A 236 11.27 -16.93 -6.63
CA GLN A 236 11.72 -15.63 -6.13
C GLN A 236 10.56 -14.66 -5.95
N LEU A 237 9.63 -14.56 -6.91
CA LEU A 237 8.42 -13.75 -6.79
C LEU A 237 7.63 -14.12 -5.54
N LEU A 238 7.33 -15.40 -5.34
CA LEU A 238 6.58 -15.87 -4.18
C LEU A 238 7.34 -15.64 -2.86
N SER A 239 8.67 -15.87 -2.85
CA SER A 239 9.51 -15.66 -1.68
C SER A 239 9.55 -14.18 -1.24
N VAL A 240 9.56 -13.25 -2.19
CA VAL A 240 9.55 -11.80 -1.92
C VAL A 240 8.14 -11.31 -1.58
N SER A 241 7.10 -11.88 -2.20
CA SER A 241 5.71 -11.46 -2.03
C SER A 241 5.09 -11.93 -0.71
N GLY A 242 5.42 -13.15 -0.27
CA GLY A 242 4.80 -13.80 0.89
C GLY A 242 4.91 -13.01 2.19
N PRO A 243 6.11 -12.59 2.63
CA PRO A 243 6.26 -11.81 3.85
C PRO A 243 5.47 -10.50 3.82
N ASN A 244 5.36 -9.83 2.67
CA ASN A 244 4.60 -8.61 2.54
C ASN A 244 3.08 -8.83 2.64
N PHE A 245 2.59 -9.96 2.12
CA PHE A 245 1.19 -10.35 2.34
C PHE A 245 0.91 -10.57 3.83
N LEU A 246 1.77 -11.32 4.53
CA LEU A 246 1.65 -11.60 5.97
C LEU A 246 1.76 -10.30 6.80
N GLU A 247 2.60 -9.35 6.40
CA GLU A 247 2.70 -8.02 6.99
C GLU A 247 1.35 -7.29 6.98
N GLY A 248 0.68 -7.32 5.82
CA GLY A 248 -0.62 -6.69 5.68
C GLY A 248 -1.70 -7.36 6.53
N MET A 249 -1.69 -8.68 6.62
CA MET A 249 -2.66 -9.45 7.41
C MET A 249 -2.46 -9.24 8.91
N SER A 250 -1.23 -9.32 9.42
CA SER A 250 -0.93 -9.13 10.84
C SER A 250 -1.32 -7.73 11.32
N THR A 251 -1.05 -6.70 10.52
CA THR A 251 -1.46 -5.33 10.84
C THR A 251 -2.98 -5.19 10.89
N SER A 252 -3.71 -5.85 9.99
CA SER A 252 -5.18 -5.81 9.99
C SER A 252 -5.75 -6.53 11.21
N LEU A 253 -5.24 -7.69 11.56
CA LEU A 253 -5.70 -8.47 12.71
C LEU A 253 -5.44 -7.75 14.05
N ALA A 254 -4.32 -7.08 14.19
CA ALA A 254 -3.98 -6.36 15.42
C ALA A 254 -4.86 -5.12 15.69
N ASN A 255 -5.54 -4.59 14.67
CA ASN A 255 -6.49 -3.49 14.88
C ASN A 255 -7.67 -3.90 15.76
N PHE A 256 -8.11 -5.18 15.76
CA PHE A 256 -9.24 -5.62 16.59
C PHE A 256 -8.96 -5.50 18.09
N PRO A 257 -7.91 -6.16 18.67
CA PRO A 257 -7.61 -6.02 20.08
C PRO A 257 -7.22 -4.60 20.46
N PHE A 258 -6.61 -3.83 19.55
CA PHE A 258 -6.27 -2.44 19.84
C PHE A 258 -7.51 -1.55 19.94
N ASN A 259 -8.52 -1.74 19.08
CA ASN A 259 -9.80 -1.03 19.21
C ASN A 259 -10.53 -1.43 20.51
N ALA A 260 -10.50 -2.71 20.89
CA ALA A 260 -11.06 -3.16 22.16
C ALA A 260 -10.37 -2.47 23.35
N LEU A 261 -9.03 -2.32 23.31
CA LEU A 261 -8.28 -1.57 24.32
C LEU A 261 -8.69 -0.09 24.37
N LEU A 262 -8.88 0.56 23.22
CA LEU A 262 -9.31 1.95 23.15
C LEU A 262 -10.72 2.15 23.75
N LEU A 263 -11.65 1.21 23.51
CA LEU A 263 -13.01 1.28 24.03
C LEU A 263 -13.09 1.24 25.56
N ILE A 264 -12.07 0.72 26.25
CA ILE A 264 -11.99 0.80 27.74
C ILE A 264 -11.95 2.27 28.20
N PHE A 265 -11.43 3.18 27.35
CA PHE A 265 -11.32 4.62 27.64
C PHE A 265 -12.51 5.44 27.11
N GLY A 266 -13.55 4.77 26.60
CA GLY A 266 -14.76 5.39 26.06
C GLY A 266 -14.83 5.41 24.55
N THR A 267 -16.05 5.64 24.06
CA THR A 267 -16.37 5.74 22.63
C THR A 267 -15.72 6.97 22.00
N GLU A 268 -15.62 8.06 22.74
CA GLU A 268 -15.00 9.33 22.35
C GLU A 268 -13.51 9.14 22.07
N ALA A 269 -12.79 8.40 22.94
CA ALA A 269 -11.37 8.09 22.72
C ALA A 269 -11.14 7.24 21.49
N ASN A 270 -12.01 6.23 21.25
CA ASN A 270 -11.94 5.38 20.07
C ASN A 270 -12.24 6.20 18.79
N ALA A 271 -13.30 7.01 18.79
CA ALA A 271 -13.62 7.91 17.67
C ALA A 271 -12.48 8.88 17.38
N ALA A 272 -11.92 9.50 18.39
CA ALA A 272 -10.78 10.41 18.32
C ALA A 272 -9.54 9.77 17.70
N TYR A 273 -9.21 8.54 18.09
CA TYR A 273 -8.13 7.76 17.48
C TYR A 273 -8.34 7.58 15.97
N HIS A 274 -9.54 7.21 15.56
CA HIS A 274 -9.84 7.02 14.13
C HIS A 274 -9.77 8.31 13.34
N ILE A 275 -10.23 9.44 13.90
CA ILE A 275 -10.09 10.77 13.29
C ILE A 275 -8.62 11.11 13.10
N GLY A 276 -7.82 11.07 14.17
CA GLY A 276 -6.40 11.40 14.12
C GLY A 276 -5.62 10.51 13.15
N ARG A 277 -5.88 9.20 13.19
CA ARG A 277 -5.29 8.22 12.26
C ARG A 277 -5.67 8.50 10.81
N ARG A 278 -6.92 8.86 10.53
CA ARG A 278 -7.40 9.15 9.17
C ARG A 278 -6.73 10.39 8.60
N ILE A 279 -6.67 11.50 9.37
CA ILE A 279 -5.97 12.73 8.98
C ILE A 279 -4.51 12.42 8.64
N PHE A 280 -3.82 11.74 9.55
CA PHE A 280 -2.43 11.35 9.37
C PHE A 280 -2.22 10.50 8.12
N GLN A 281 -3.02 9.46 7.93
CA GLN A 281 -2.88 8.56 6.78
C GLN A 281 -3.16 9.24 5.45
N GLN A 282 -4.13 10.13 5.37
CA GLN A 282 -4.46 10.84 4.12
C GLN A 282 -3.31 11.74 3.65
N VAL A 283 -2.59 12.36 4.57
CA VAL A 283 -1.50 13.28 4.23
C VAL A 283 -0.16 12.57 4.07
N THR A 284 0.20 11.69 5.01
CA THR A 284 1.55 11.10 5.07
C THR A 284 1.73 9.87 4.20
N SER A 285 0.67 9.04 4.02
CA SER A 285 0.81 7.77 3.29
C SER A 285 1.17 7.94 1.81
N PRO A 286 0.59 8.88 1.04
CA PRO A 286 0.99 9.06 -0.35
C PRO A 286 2.48 9.39 -0.51
N ILE A 287 2.99 10.26 0.36
CA ILE A 287 4.38 10.72 0.33
C ILE A 287 5.33 9.60 0.77
N SER A 288 5.08 8.99 1.93
CA SER A 288 5.97 7.97 2.50
C SER A 288 6.04 6.72 1.62
N ARG A 289 4.90 6.26 1.06
CA ARG A 289 4.87 5.14 0.12
C ARG A 289 5.60 5.44 -1.18
N SER A 290 5.55 6.69 -1.65
CA SER A 290 6.33 7.12 -2.81
C SER A 290 7.83 6.97 -2.56
N PHE A 291 8.33 7.38 -1.39
CA PHE A 291 9.73 7.17 -1.02
C PHE A 291 10.10 5.68 -0.97
N ALA A 292 9.25 4.80 -0.45
CA ALA A 292 9.51 3.37 -0.47
C ALA A 292 9.64 2.82 -1.89
N VAL A 293 8.71 3.16 -2.78
CA VAL A 293 8.73 2.74 -4.19
C VAL A 293 9.97 3.25 -4.90
N VAL A 294 10.27 4.54 -4.79
CA VAL A 294 11.43 5.16 -5.44
C VAL A 294 12.75 4.54 -4.94
N THR A 295 12.86 4.31 -3.63
CA THR A 295 14.06 3.68 -3.08
C THR A 295 14.18 2.24 -3.55
N SER A 296 13.07 1.50 -3.65
CA SER A 296 13.05 0.13 -4.18
C SER A 296 13.53 0.09 -5.64
N ILE A 297 13.06 1.02 -6.49
CA ILE A 297 13.49 1.14 -7.89
C ILE A 297 14.99 1.42 -7.97
N ILE A 298 15.46 2.47 -7.27
CA ILE A 298 16.86 2.89 -7.32
C ILE A 298 17.77 1.77 -6.80
N THR A 299 17.42 1.16 -5.65
CA THR A 299 18.18 0.05 -5.07
C THR A 299 18.27 -1.14 -6.02
N GLY A 300 17.13 -1.59 -6.57
CA GLY A 300 17.10 -2.72 -7.49
C GLY A 300 17.93 -2.46 -8.74
N GLN A 301 17.79 -1.29 -9.37
CA GLN A 301 18.56 -0.93 -10.56
C GLN A 301 20.06 -0.84 -10.27
N THR A 302 20.46 -0.18 -9.19
CA THR A 302 21.88 -0.03 -8.81
C THR A 302 22.53 -1.39 -8.48
N LEU A 303 21.78 -2.32 -7.83
CA LEU A 303 22.25 -3.69 -7.60
C LEU A 303 22.37 -4.47 -8.92
N GLY A 304 21.39 -4.31 -9.81
CA GLY A 304 21.42 -4.92 -11.14
C GLY A 304 22.60 -4.45 -11.99
N GLU A 305 22.99 -3.19 -11.86
CA GLU A 305 24.19 -2.61 -12.50
C GLU A 305 25.52 -3.13 -11.91
N GLY A 306 25.47 -3.98 -10.88
CA GLY A 306 26.66 -4.51 -10.21
C GLY A 306 27.42 -3.48 -9.37
N ARG A 307 26.72 -2.47 -8.81
CA ARG A 307 27.30 -1.37 -8.01
C ARG A 307 26.82 -1.39 -6.54
N PRO A 308 27.12 -2.47 -5.77
CA PRO A 308 26.61 -2.62 -4.40
C PRO A 308 27.04 -1.51 -3.44
N GLU A 309 28.25 -0.96 -3.60
CA GLU A 309 28.75 0.13 -2.75
C GLU A 309 27.96 1.44 -2.97
N ALA A 310 27.53 1.72 -4.20
CA ALA A 310 26.74 2.90 -4.52
C ALA A 310 25.35 2.86 -3.87
N VAL A 311 24.75 1.66 -3.71
CA VAL A 311 23.43 1.48 -3.11
C VAL A 311 23.35 2.08 -1.70
N ARG A 312 24.34 1.79 -0.85
CA ARG A 312 24.35 2.28 0.54
C ARG A 312 24.40 3.82 0.60
N GLN A 313 25.15 4.43 -0.33
CA GLN A 313 25.22 5.89 -0.44
C GLN A 313 23.91 6.49 -0.94
N ASP A 314 23.30 5.90 -1.96
CA ASP A 314 22.03 6.35 -2.51
C ASP A 314 20.90 6.25 -1.48
N VAL A 315 20.80 5.11 -0.78
CA VAL A 315 19.83 4.90 0.31
C VAL A 315 20.01 5.95 1.42
N ARG A 316 21.26 6.25 1.82
CA ARG A 316 21.53 7.29 2.84
C ARG A 316 21.06 8.68 2.38
N LYS A 317 21.30 9.04 1.12
CA LYS A 317 20.85 10.33 0.57
C LYS A 317 19.32 10.40 0.51
N ILE A 318 18.66 9.34 0.04
CA ILE A 318 17.19 9.27 -0.03
C ILE A 318 16.59 9.30 1.39
N PHE A 319 17.20 8.61 2.35
CA PHE A 319 16.81 8.65 3.76
C PHE A 319 16.80 10.09 4.31
N ILE A 320 17.87 10.86 4.06
CA ILE A 320 17.95 12.26 4.52
C ILE A 320 16.85 13.11 3.86
N ILE A 321 16.64 12.98 2.54
CA ILE A 321 15.60 13.72 1.82
C ILE A 321 14.21 13.36 2.36
N SER A 322 13.92 12.07 2.52
CA SER A 322 12.63 11.58 3.03
C SER A 322 12.39 12.07 4.46
N LEU A 323 13.40 11.96 5.32
CA LEU A 323 13.33 12.43 6.71
C LEU A 323 13.02 13.93 6.77
N SER A 324 13.71 14.74 5.96
CA SER A 324 13.47 16.19 5.90
C SER A 324 12.05 16.53 5.44
N VAL A 325 11.57 15.88 4.36
CA VAL A 325 10.22 16.12 3.83
C VAL A 325 9.15 15.70 4.84
N LEU A 326 9.27 14.50 5.41
CA LEU A 326 8.26 14.00 6.37
C LEU A 326 8.32 14.75 7.70
N SER A 327 9.49 15.27 8.11
CA SER A 327 9.60 16.16 9.28
C SER A 327 8.90 17.49 9.04
N ALA A 328 9.01 18.07 7.86
CA ALA A 328 8.27 19.27 7.50
C ALA A 328 6.74 19.03 7.48
N VAL A 329 6.29 17.89 6.91
CA VAL A 329 4.89 17.47 6.95
C VAL A 329 4.41 17.21 8.38
N SER A 330 5.25 16.60 9.22
CA SER A 330 5.00 16.40 10.65
C SER A 330 4.73 17.70 11.38
N LEU A 331 5.63 18.67 11.19
CA LEU A 331 5.49 19.99 11.82
C LEU A 331 4.20 20.70 11.36
N LEU A 332 3.93 20.67 10.05
CA LEU A 332 2.70 21.26 9.50
C LEU A 332 1.46 20.63 10.13
N LEU A 333 1.35 19.31 10.13
CA LEU A 333 0.21 18.58 10.70
C LEU A 333 0.06 18.83 12.21
N PHE A 334 1.18 18.92 12.92
CA PHE A 334 1.17 19.22 14.36
C PHE A 334 0.57 20.60 14.63
N VAL A 335 0.98 21.62 13.86
CA VAL A 335 0.50 23.00 14.01
C VAL A 335 -0.97 23.15 13.63
N ILE A 336 -1.38 22.56 12.49
CA ILE A 336 -2.77 22.67 11.99
C ILE A 336 -3.71 21.58 12.50
N SER A 337 -3.30 20.78 13.50
CA SER A 337 -4.09 19.66 14.03
C SER A 337 -5.48 20.09 14.51
N SER A 338 -5.58 21.21 15.25
CA SER A 338 -6.86 21.70 15.78
C SER A 338 -7.87 22.12 14.70
N PRO A 339 -7.53 22.99 13.73
CA PRO A 339 -8.47 23.30 12.64
C PRO A 339 -8.80 22.12 11.72
N LEU A 340 -7.90 21.16 11.55
CA LEU A 340 -8.22 19.95 10.79
C LEU A 340 -9.22 19.06 11.51
N VAL A 341 -9.06 18.84 12.82
CA VAL A 341 -9.96 18.03 13.62
C VAL A 341 -11.34 18.62 13.71
N SER A 342 -11.48 19.95 13.77
CA SER A 342 -12.80 20.61 13.81
C SER A 342 -13.67 20.36 12.59
N LEU A 343 -13.11 19.88 11.47
CA LEU A 343 -13.87 19.48 10.29
C LEU A 343 -14.53 18.10 10.45
N PHE A 344 -14.15 17.32 11.49
CA PHE A 344 -14.59 15.92 11.66
C PHE A 344 -15.48 15.69 12.87
N SER A 345 -15.44 16.56 13.89
CA SER A 345 -16.24 16.41 15.10
C SER A 345 -16.57 17.78 15.73
N GLU A 346 -17.83 17.91 16.13
CA GLU A 346 -18.33 19.06 16.92
C GLU A 346 -18.30 18.77 18.42
N ASP A 347 -18.27 17.51 18.82
CA ASP A 347 -18.21 17.12 20.23
C ASP A 347 -16.90 17.54 20.89
N PRO A 348 -16.95 18.36 21.98
CA PRO A 348 -15.77 18.94 22.61
C PRO A 348 -14.76 17.88 23.10
N THR A 349 -15.25 16.81 23.73
CA THR A 349 -14.41 15.74 24.31
C THR A 349 -13.70 14.95 23.22
N THR A 350 -14.45 14.50 22.19
CA THR A 350 -13.88 13.81 21.02
C THR A 350 -12.86 14.69 20.31
N ARG A 351 -13.14 16.00 20.19
CA ARG A 351 -12.25 16.96 19.53
C ARG A 351 -10.93 17.12 20.28
N GLU A 352 -10.95 17.25 21.61
CA GLU A 352 -9.75 17.36 22.43
C GLU A 352 -8.84 16.12 22.28
N TYR A 353 -9.42 14.93 22.42
CA TYR A 353 -8.69 13.68 22.21
C TYR A 353 -8.18 13.54 20.78
N ALA A 354 -8.98 13.90 19.77
CA ALA A 354 -8.60 13.79 18.37
C ALA A 354 -7.45 14.74 17.99
N VAL A 355 -7.40 15.95 18.56
CA VAL A 355 -6.26 16.86 18.42
C VAL A 355 -5.00 16.22 19.00
N THR A 356 -5.09 15.62 20.18
CA THR A 356 -3.96 14.94 20.82
C THR A 356 -3.50 13.72 20.00
N PHE A 357 -4.42 12.86 19.55
CA PHE A 357 -4.08 11.74 18.66
C PHE A 357 -3.46 12.23 17.34
N THR A 358 -3.99 13.30 16.73
CA THR A 358 -3.43 13.88 15.50
C THR A 358 -2.01 14.36 15.72
N ARG A 359 -1.70 15.00 16.85
CA ARG A 359 -0.34 15.44 17.21
C ARG A 359 0.59 14.24 17.45
N VAL A 360 0.13 13.20 18.14
CA VAL A 360 0.89 11.96 18.36
C VAL A 360 1.23 11.29 17.03
N PHE A 361 0.25 11.18 16.13
CA PHE A 361 0.49 10.67 14.79
C PHE A 361 1.40 11.58 13.96
N SER A 362 1.30 12.89 14.11
CA SER A 362 2.20 13.83 13.42
C SER A 362 3.65 13.58 13.79
N LEU A 363 3.97 13.35 15.06
CA LEU A 363 5.31 12.96 15.50
C LEU A 363 5.76 11.64 14.87
N SER A 364 4.85 10.70 14.66
CA SER A 364 5.11 9.44 13.97
C SER A 364 5.48 9.62 12.49
N ALA A 365 5.11 10.75 11.84
CA ALA A 365 5.50 11.04 10.46
C ALA A 365 7.02 11.12 10.29
N ILE A 366 7.76 11.55 11.31
CA ILE A 366 9.23 11.56 11.31
C ILE A 366 9.75 10.12 11.17
N SER A 367 9.19 9.18 11.96
CA SER A 367 9.52 7.77 11.86
C SER A 367 9.17 7.18 10.49
N PHE A 368 8.08 7.63 9.85
CA PHE A 368 7.74 7.24 8.49
C PHE A 368 8.79 7.72 7.49
N GLY A 369 9.27 8.97 7.64
CA GLY A 369 10.37 9.52 6.83
C GLY A 369 11.65 8.69 6.91
N ALA A 370 11.91 8.08 8.06
CA ALA A 370 13.04 7.19 8.27
C ALA A 370 12.76 5.76 7.77
N PHE A 371 11.63 5.16 8.13
CA PHE A 371 11.30 3.76 7.87
C PHE A 371 11.10 3.44 6.38
N PHE A 372 10.28 4.24 5.68
CA PHE A 372 9.86 3.90 4.32
C PHE A 372 11.01 3.81 3.30
N PRO A 373 12.00 4.72 3.26
CA PRO A 373 13.15 4.54 2.39
C PRO A 373 14.00 3.32 2.76
N LEU A 374 14.18 3.01 4.04
CA LEU A 374 14.91 1.81 4.48
C LEU A 374 14.17 0.53 4.08
N ALA A 375 12.85 0.48 4.32
CA ALA A 375 12.02 -0.64 3.88
C ALA A 375 12.03 -0.79 2.35
N GLY A 376 11.96 0.33 1.60
CA GLY A 376 12.07 0.34 0.15
C GLY A 376 13.41 -0.21 -0.36
N ALA A 377 14.52 0.13 0.29
CA ALA A 377 15.83 -0.40 -0.04
C ALA A 377 15.91 -1.92 0.16
N LEU A 378 15.45 -2.41 1.31
CA LEU A 378 15.37 -3.85 1.60
C LEU A 378 14.46 -4.57 0.59
N GLN A 379 13.28 -4.04 0.31
CA GLN A 379 12.35 -4.60 -0.67
C GLN A 379 12.94 -4.64 -2.09
N GLY A 380 13.63 -3.56 -2.53
CA GLY A 380 14.30 -3.51 -3.83
C GLY A 380 15.45 -4.52 -3.97
N ALA A 381 16.07 -4.88 -2.86
CA ALA A 381 17.04 -5.97 -2.78
C ALA A 381 16.40 -7.37 -2.68
N GLY A 382 15.06 -7.45 -2.52
CA GLY A 382 14.33 -8.72 -2.34
C GLY A 382 14.20 -9.16 -0.88
N ASP A 383 14.70 -8.39 0.09
CA ASP A 383 14.48 -8.64 1.51
C ASP A 383 13.18 -7.98 1.98
N THR A 384 12.10 -8.72 1.96
CA THR A 384 10.80 -8.33 2.50
C THR A 384 10.55 -8.85 3.92
N ARG A 385 11.42 -9.75 4.41
CA ARG A 385 11.30 -10.32 5.76
C ARG A 385 11.63 -9.30 6.84
N THR A 386 12.67 -8.52 6.63
CA THR A 386 13.08 -7.49 7.61
C THR A 386 11.99 -6.43 7.83
N PRO A 387 11.38 -5.80 6.80
CA PRO A 387 10.23 -4.91 6.98
C PRO A 387 9.02 -5.62 7.62
N PHE A 388 8.76 -6.88 7.27
CA PHE A 388 7.70 -7.67 7.90
C PHE A 388 7.92 -7.83 9.40
N TYR A 389 9.11 -8.26 9.84
CA TYR A 389 9.42 -8.40 11.27
C TYR A 389 9.39 -7.05 11.99
N ALA A 390 9.85 -5.98 11.36
CA ALA A 390 9.77 -4.64 11.93
C ALA A 390 8.33 -4.27 12.29
N ARG A 391 7.39 -4.50 11.35
CA ARG A 391 5.98 -4.19 11.56
C ARG A 391 5.30 -5.16 12.51
N LEU A 392 5.58 -6.45 12.39
CA LEU A 392 5.01 -7.45 13.28
C LEU A 392 5.38 -7.17 14.75
N LEU A 393 6.67 -6.96 15.04
CA LEU A 393 7.15 -6.63 16.38
C LEU A 393 6.56 -5.30 16.86
N GLY A 394 6.57 -4.26 16.02
CA GLY A 394 6.02 -2.96 16.38
C GLY A 394 4.54 -3.06 16.75
N VAL A 395 3.75 -3.79 15.97
CA VAL A 395 2.32 -3.91 16.23
C VAL A 395 2.02 -4.80 17.44
N THR A 396 2.68 -5.95 17.57
CA THR A 396 2.40 -6.89 18.67
C THR A 396 3.00 -6.42 19.99
N VAL A 397 4.27 -6.02 20.00
CA VAL A 397 4.97 -5.65 21.24
C VAL A 397 4.66 -4.20 21.62
N CYS A 398 4.81 -3.24 20.68
CA CYS A 398 4.66 -1.83 21.04
C CYS A 398 3.19 -1.39 21.04
N MET A 399 2.47 -1.58 19.91
CA MET A 399 1.10 -1.07 19.80
C MET A 399 0.15 -1.78 20.76
N LEU A 400 0.23 -3.11 20.91
CA LEU A 400 -0.61 -3.86 21.83
C LEU A 400 0.01 -3.98 23.22
N GLY A 401 1.24 -4.50 23.32
CA GLY A 401 1.88 -4.80 24.60
C GLY A 401 2.22 -3.54 25.41
N VAL A 402 2.98 -2.61 24.84
CA VAL A 402 3.35 -1.36 25.55
C VAL A 402 2.13 -0.53 25.86
N SER A 403 1.17 -0.39 24.90
CA SER A 403 -0.07 0.34 25.16
C SER A 403 -0.85 -0.30 26.34
N TYR A 404 -1.03 -1.62 26.36
CA TYR A 404 -1.76 -2.30 27.43
C TYR A 404 -1.06 -2.14 28.79
N VAL A 405 0.24 -2.42 28.86
CA VAL A 405 1.01 -2.32 30.11
C VAL A 405 1.00 -0.90 30.66
N LEU A 406 1.27 0.09 29.83
CA LEU A 406 1.30 1.48 30.30
C LEU A 406 -0.10 2.00 30.65
N SER A 407 -1.11 1.72 29.80
CA SER A 407 -2.43 2.30 29.98
C SER A 407 -3.24 1.63 31.09
N ILE A 408 -3.19 0.29 31.19
CA ILE A 408 -4.00 -0.49 32.11
C ILE A 408 -3.19 -0.88 33.34
N THR A 409 -2.04 -1.57 33.18
CA THR A 409 -1.29 -2.13 34.30
C THR A 409 -0.65 -1.05 35.17
N LEU A 410 -0.07 -0.02 34.53
CA LEU A 410 0.59 1.11 35.22
C LEU A 410 -0.36 2.31 35.43
N GLY A 411 -1.58 2.27 34.90
CA GLY A 411 -2.59 3.29 35.13
C GLY A 411 -2.39 4.63 34.48
N PHE A 412 -1.53 4.72 33.42
CA PHE A 412 -1.28 5.98 32.69
C PHE A 412 -2.41 6.38 31.73
N GLY A 413 -3.48 5.58 31.65
CA GLY A 413 -4.63 5.89 30.82
C GLY A 413 -4.28 6.06 29.34
N LEU A 414 -4.89 7.06 28.67
CA LEU A 414 -4.64 7.35 27.25
C LEU A 414 -3.18 7.71 26.95
N THR A 415 -2.42 8.25 27.91
CA THR A 415 -0.99 8.53 27.73
C THR A 415 -0.20 7.26 27.40
N GLY A 416 -0.56 6.13 28.01
CA GLY A 416 0.03 4.82 27.68
C GLY A 416 -0.23 4.41 26.22
N ILE A 417 -1.44 4.70 25.70
CA ILE A 417 -1.78 4.48 24.28
C ILE A 417 -0.93 5.37 23.37
N TYR A 418 -0.76 6.64 23.69
CA TYR A 418 0.06 7.58 22.90
C TYR A 418 1.52 7.12 22.82
N ILE A 419 2.11 6.70 23.93
CA ILE A 419 3.47 6.16 23.98
C ILE A 419 3.56 4.87 23.15
N GLY A 420 2.56 3.98 23.24
CA GLY A 420 2.50 2.76 22.45
C GLY A 420 2.47 3.03 20.94
N ILE A 421 1.72 4.03 20.49
CA ILE A 421 1.68 4.44 19.07
C ILE A 421 3.05 4.95 18.61
N ILE A 422 3.69 5.83 19.36
CA ILE A 422 5.00 6.38 19.01
C ILE A 422 6.05 5.27 19.00
N SER A 423 6.10 4.45 20.04
CA SER A 423 7.07 3.35 20.16
C SER A 423 6.91 2.32 19.04
N THR A 424 5.69 2.09 18.54
CA THR A 424 5.42 1.26 17.35
C THR A 424 6.22 1.76 16.14
N HIS A 425 6.11 3.03 15.82
CA HIS A 425 6.76 3.57 14.62
C HIS A 425 8.28 3.72 14.81
N VAL A 426 8.74 4.00 16.02
CA VAL A 426 10.17 4.03 16.36
C VAL A 426 10.78 2.62 16.26
N SER A 427 10.07 1.59 16.72
CA SER A 427 10.55 0.20 16.62
C SER A 427 10.70 -0.25 15.17
N TRP A 428 9.81 0.20 14.25
CA TRP A 428 9.95 -0.08 12.82
C TRP A 428 11.27 0.47 12.26
N VAL A 429 11.61 1.71 12.63
CA VAL A 429 12.89 2.33 12.22
C VAL A 429 14.06 1.55 12.79
N PHE A 430 14.00 1.21 14.08
CA PHE A 430 15.07 0.50 14.76
C PHE A 430 15.38 -0.85 14.08
N VAL A 431 14.37 -1.67 13.84
CA VAL A 431 14.54 -2.97 13.16
C VAL A 431 15.02 -2.79 11.72
N ALA A 432 14.50 -1.81 10.98
CA ALA A 432 14.94 -1.55 9.62
C ALA A 432 16.42 -1.10 9.56
N VAL A 433 16.85 -0.25 10.50
CA VAL A 433 18.26 0.17 10.62
C VAL A 433 19.16 -1.03 10.95
N LEU A 434 18.75 -1.91 11.87
CA LEU A 434 19.51 -3.13 12.15
C LEU A 434 19.59 -4.02 10.90
N GLY A 435 18.50 -4.18 10.14
CA GLY A 435 18.51 -4.92 8.89
C GLY A 435 19.45 -4.35 7.83
N ILE A 436 19.47 -3.02 7.66
CA ILE A 436 20.38 -2.35 6.72
C ILE A 436 21.85 -2.48 7.17
N LYS A 437 22.10 -2.39 8.47
CA LYS A 437 23.48 -2.38 9.01
C LYS A 437 24.08 -3.78 9.11
N TYR A 438 23.31 -4.73 9.61
CA TYR A 438 23.81 -6.07 9.95
C TYR A 438 23.28 -7.17 9.04
N GLY A 439 22.20 -6.93 8.29
CA GLY A 439 21.63 -7.90 7.36
C GLY A 439 22.48 -8.05 6.10
N ASN A 440 22.46 -9.27 5.55
CA ASN A 440 23.14 -9.59 4.27
C ASN A 440 22.22 -9.34 3.07
N TRP A 441 21.45 -8.23 3.08
CA TRP A 441 20.48 -7.94 2.04
C TRP A 441 21.08 -7.70 0.65
N VAL A 442 22.30 -7.13 0.59
CA VAL A 442 23.02 -6.93 -0.68
C VAL A 442 23.48 -8.26 -1.25
N GLY A 443 24.17 -9.12 -0.46
CA GLY A 443 24.61 -10.44 -0.91
C GLY A 443 23.45 -11.36 -1.29
N ASN A 444 22.31 -11.27 -0.59
CA ASN A 444 21.09 -12.02 -0.97
C ASN A 444 20.54 -11.56 -2.33
N ALA A 445 20.56 -10.25 -2.61
CA ALA A 445 20.15 -9.72 -3.90
C ALA A 445 21.09 -10.19 -5.03
N GLU A 446 22.40 -10.14 -4.82
CA GLU A 446 23.40 -10.64 -5.77
C GLU A 446 23.21 -12.13 -6.07
N ALA A 447 22.96 -12.94 -5.04
CA ALA A 447 22.66 -14.36 -5.20
C ALA A 447 21.35 -14.60 -5.99
N MET A 448 20.33 -13.78 -5.78
CA MET A 448 19.07 -13.87 -6.56
C MET A 448 19.31 -13.50 -8.03
N ILE A 449 20.06 -12.44 -8.29
CA ILE A 449 20.43 -11.99 -9.64
C ILE A 449 21.26 -13.07 -10.37
N SER A 450 22.26 -13.63 -9.69
CA SER A 450 23.14 -14.67 -10.24
C SER A 450 22.36 -15.93 -10.66
N LYS A 451 21.43 -16.40 -9.81
CA LYS A 451 20.57 -17.55 -10.14
C LYS A 451 19.72 -17.33 -11.39
N ARG A 452 19.17 -16.12 -11.58
CA ARG A 452 18.41 -15.78 -12.79
C ARG A 452 19.31 -15.69 -14.04
N LYS A 453 20.56 -15.21 -13.86
CA LYS A 453 21.54 -15.17 -14.94
C LYS A 453 21.88 -16.58 -15.43
N GLN A 454 22.25 -17.48 -14.51
CA GLN A 454 22.57 -18.87 -14.82
C GLN A 454 21.41 -19.61 -15.52
N GLU A 455 20.17 -19.40 -15.06
CA GLU A 455 19.01 -20.02 -15.73
C GLU A 455 18.79 -19.48 -17.15
N SER A 456 19.15 -18.22 -17.42
CA SER A 456 19.01 -17.62 -18.76
C SER A 456 20.13 -18.05 -19.73
N GLU A 457 21.30 -18.45 -19.22
CA GLU A 457 22.42 -18.95 -20.01
C GLU A 457 22.30 -20.45 -20.33
N ASN A 458 21.58 -21.20 -19.50
CA ASN A 458 21.36 -22.64 -19.68
C ASN A 458 20.17 -22.98 -20.60
N LYS A 459 19.49 -21.99 -21.16
CA LYS A 459 18.35 -22.11 -22.08
C LYS A 459 18.61 -21.44 -23.41
#